data_7c87889247a3328fcbc7dba3c01c5e86
#
_entry.id   7c87889247a3328fcbc7dba3c01c5e86
#
_cell.length_a   1.000
_cell.length_b   1.000
_cell.length_c   1.000
_cell.angle_alpha   90.00
_cell.angle_beta   90.00
_cell.angle_gamma   90.00
#
_symmetry.space_group_name_H-M   'P 1'
#
loop_
_entity.id
_entity.type
_entity.pdbx_description
1 polymer ?
#
loop_
_entity_poly.entity_id
_entity_poly.type
_entity_poly.pdbx_seq_one_letter_code
_entity_poly.pdbx_strand_id
1 'polypeptide(L)'
;MGRLMIIRGMSGTGKTSLAYAAGAFFGNPSTIVPVQPMWKERSDLIGYFNEFTKRFNETTLLCKMYEAGGCDDIYITVLDEVNISRIEYYFAEFLSLLEIPDPKKRELDVVSDAWDSDPKRLRLGKLQLPQNMWFIGTANNDDSTFSISDKVYDRAAVLDLDKKCVPFTAKAVSGVRLSWLDLEKQFTLARQNHSMTQDVRDKLETLDRHLIKTFHISFGNRIKRQAEDYVPVMIACGGTELGALDDILARKILRKLEQQSPVLLRAEIPGLLALIETLFGSQEMLLSREYLDRLLRSA
;
A
#
# COMPACT_ATOMS: atom_id res chain seq x y z
N MET A 1 -7.88 -2.05 6.33
CA MET A 1 -6.91 -1.35 5.44
C MET A 1 -5.65 -2.19 5.30
N GLY A 2 -5.01 -2.18 4.12
CA GLY A 2 -3.73 -2.85 3.90
C GLY A 2 -2.64 -2.27 4.78
N ARG A 3 -1.68 -3.09 5.17
CA ARG A 3 -0.50 -2.70 5.96
C ARG A 3 0.69 -2.31 5.06
N LEU A 4 0.49 -2.26 3.76
CA LEU A 4 1.50 -1.87 2.76
C LEU A 4 1.02 -0.62 2.02
N MET A 5 1.90 0.38 1.94
CA MET A 5 1.74 1.57 1.10
C MET A 5 2.93 1.67 0.14
N ILE A 6 2.69 2.03 -1.10
CA ILE A 6 3.74 2.36 -2.07
C ILE A 6 3.65 3.85 -2.39
N ILE A 7 4.72 4.59 -2.11
CA ILE A 7 4.89 5.98 -2.51
C ILE A 7 5.75 5.99 -3.75
N ARG A 8 5.19 6.33 -4.90
CA ARG A 8 5.91 6.36 -6.17
C ARG A 8 5.97 7.77 -6.76
N GLY A 9 6.88 8.00 -7.66
CA GLY A 9 7.05 9.28 -8.38
C GLY A 9 8.49 9.53 -8.81
N MET A 10 8.72 10.70 -9.39
CA MET A 10 10.06 11.09 -9.85
C MET A 10 11.07 11.15 -8.70
N SER A 11 12.35 11.00 -9.00
CA SER A 11 13.43 11.18 -8.03
C SER A 11 13.41 12.62 -7.47
N GLY A 12 13.71 12.76 -6.16
CA GLY A 12 13.78 14.06 -5.49
C GLY A 12 12.44 14.73 -5.14
N THR A 13 11.30 14.01 -5.22
CA THR A 13 9.98 14.54 -4.83
C THR A 13 9.67 14.43 -3.32
N GLY A 14 10.59 13.89 -2.51
CA GLY A 14 10.40 13.81 -1.05
C GLY A 14 9.74 12.52 -0.55
N LYS A 15 9.68 11.46 -1.36
CA LYS A 15 9.05 10.18 -1.01
C LYS A 15 9.58 9.58 0.30
N THR A 16 10.90 9.42 0.39
CA THR A 16 11.56 8.87 1.58
C THR A 16 11.41 9.78 2.80
N SER A 17 11.45 11.11 2.59
CA SER A 17 11.23 12.07 3.67
C SER A 17 9.82 11.98 4.25
N LEU A 18 8.79 11.82 3.40
CA LEU A 18 7.41 11.63 3.84
C LEU A 18 7.25 10.32 4.62
N ALA A 19 7.81 9.22 4.09
CA ALA A 19 7.78 7.93 4.75
C ALA A 19 8.50 7.95 6.12
N TYR A 20 9.63 8.67 6.19
CA TYR A 20 10.37 8.86 7.43
C TYR A 20 9.57 9.66 8.46
N ALA A 21 8.93 10.74 8.03
CA ALA A 21 8.14 11.60 8.90
C ALA A 21 6.92 10.88 9.52
N ALA A 22 6.39 9.86 8.85
CA ALA A 22 5.25 9.10 9.35
C ALA A 22 5.53 8.43 10.70
N GLY A 23 6.71 7.82 10.89
CA GLY A 23 7.07 7.22 12.18
C GLY A 23 7.29 8.28 13.26
N ALA A 24 7.99 9.37 12.93
CA ALA A 24 8.20 10.48 13.85
C ALA A 24 6.87 11.09 14.32
N PHE A 25 5.87 11.17 13.46
CA PHE A 25 4.53 11.64 13.80
C PHE A 25 3.88 10.78 14.90
N PHE A 26 4.06 9.45 14.87
CA PHE A 26 3.56 8.55 15.90
C PHE A 26 4.49 8.41 17.11
N GLY A 27 5.53 9.20 17.20
CA GLY A 27 6.49 9.16 18.32
C GLY A 27 7.43 7.96 18.32
N ASN A 28 7.46 7.19 17.24
CA ASN A 28 8.35 6.04 17.03
C ASN A 28 9.06 6.18 15.68
N PRO A 29 10.36 6.51 15.65
CA PRO A 29 11.08 6.77 14.40
C PRO A 29 10.96 5.61 13.40
N SER A 30 10.74 5.94 12.14
CA SER A 30 10.65 4.95 11.07
C SER A 30 11.94 4.14 10.94
N THR A 31 11.80 2.84 10.76
CA THR A 31 12.92 1.95 10.44
C THR A 31 13.15 1.97 8.93
N ILE A 32 14.32 2.44 8.50
CA ILE A 32 14.68 2.48 7.08
C ILE A 32 15.41 1.19 6.72
N VAL A 33 14.91 0.51 5.69
CA VAL A 33 15.48 -0.71 5.12
C VAL A 33 15.79 -0.42 3.66
N PRO A 34 17.04 -0.08 3.31
CA PRO A 34 17.42 0.16 1.92
C PRO A 34 17.43 -1.16 1.16
N VAL A 35 16.61 -1.25 0.12
CA VAL A 35 16.56 -2.43 -0.75
C VAL A 35 17.79 -2.44 -1.66
N GLN A 36 18.38 -3.61 -1.84
CA GLN A 36 19.58 -3.75 -2.67
C GLN A 36 19.24 -4.42 -4.02
N PRO A 37 19.96 -4.08 -5.09
CA PRO A 37 19.70 -4.63 -6.44
C PRO A 37 19.82 -6.17 -6.52
N MET A 38 20.58 -6.76 -5.60
CA MET A 38 20.84 -8.21 -5.58
C MET A 38 19.76 -9.01 -4.86
N TRP A 39 18.79 -8.37 -4.19
CA TRP A 39 17.78 -9.07 -3.41
C TRP A 39 16.85 -9.90 -4.29
N LYS A 40 16.68 -11.17 -3.93
CA LYS A 40 15.85 -12.14 -4.65
C LYS A 40 14.98 -12.98 -3.76
N GLU A 41 15.33 -13.07 -2.47
CA GLU A 41 14.73 -14.01 -1.54
C GLU A 41 14.32 -13.32 -0.24
N ARG A 42 13.46 -13.98 0.51
CA ARG A 42 13.04 -13.55 1.85
C ARG A 42 14.23 -13.37 2.80
N SER A 43 15.24 -14.25 2.68
CA SER A 43 16.45 -14.19 3.49
C SER A 43 17.22 -12.88 3.40
N ASP A 44 17.14 -12.21 2.24
CA ASP A 44 17.72 -10.88 2.07
C ASP A 44 17.04 -9.83 2.98
N LEU A 45 15.74 -10.02 3.24
CA LEU A 45 14.91 -9.09 4.00
C LEU A 45 14.93 -9.35 5.52
N ILE A 46 14.88 -10.62 5.94
CA ILE A 46 14.77 -10.99 7.36
C ILE A 46 16.04 -11.58 7.96
N GLY A 47 16.98 -12.02 7.12
CA GLY A 47 18.17 -12.74 7.53
C GLY A 47 18.06 -14.25 7.31
N TYR A 48 19.08 -14.96 7.73
CA TYR A 48 19.22 -16.39 7.50
C TYR A 48 19.98 -17.09 8.63
N PHE A 49 19.72 -18.38 8.81
CA PHE A 49 20.47 -19.22 9.72
C PHE A 49 21.83 -19.62 9.10
N ASN A 50 22.91 -19.35 9.82
CA ASN A 50 24.25 -19.71 9.40
C ASN A 50 24.62 -21.08 9.98
N GLU A 51 24.69 -22.10 9.12
CA GLU A 51 24.97 -23.48 9.51
C GLU A 51 26.36 -23.68 10.13
N PHE A 52 27.34 -22.84 9.77
CA PHE A 52 28.69 -22.93 10.29
C PHE A 52 28.81 -22.38 11.72
N THR A 53 28.23 -21.21 11.95
CA THR A 53 28.26 -20.53 13.25
C THR A 53 27.15 -21.00 14.21
N LYS A 54 26.15 -21.74 13.67
CA LYS A 54 24.91 -22.12 14.37
C LYS A 54 24.17 -20.94 14.97
N ARG A 55 24.20 -19.79 14.27
CA ARG A 55 23.54 -18.56 14.67
C ARG A 55 22.69 -18.03 13.54
N PHE A 56 21.60 -17.37 13.88
CA PHE A 56 20.80 -16.62 12.94
C PHE A 56 21.42 -15.24 12.75
N ASN A 57 21.65 -14.84 11.49
CA ASN A 57 22.08 -13.50 11.11
C ASN A 57 20.82 -12.66 10.83
N GLU A 58 20.30 -12.02 11.88
CA GLU A 58 19.11 -11.21 11.80
C GLU A 58 19.35 -9.86 11.12
N THR A 59 18.33 -9.36 10.43
CA THR A 59 18.31 -8.00 9.89
C THR A 59 17.64 -7.03 10.86
N THR A 60 17.85 -5.74 10.65
CA THR A 60 17.14 -4.69 11.40
C THR A 60 15.62 -4.86 11.33
N LEU A 61 15.07 -5.28 10.17
CA LEU A 61 13.64 -5.53 10.04
C LEU A 61 13.18 -6.64 10.98
N LEU A 62 13.84 -7.79 11.00
CA LEU A 62 13.45 -8.89 11.86
C LEU A 62 13.49 -8.50 13.34
N CYS A 63 14.55 -7.79 13.78
CA CYS A 63 14.65 -7.25 15.13
C CYS A 63 13.45 -6.32 15.46
N LYS A 64 13.11 -5.42 14.56
CA LYS A 64 11.98 -4.50 14.74
C LYS A 64 10.62 -5.20 14.73
N MET A 65 10.45 -6.24 13.94
CA MET A 65 9.25 -7.09 13.99
C MET A 65 9.13 -7.78 15.35
N TYR A 66 10.23 -8.32 15.88
CA TYR A 66 10.26 -8.94 17.18
C TYR A 66 9.93 -7.95 18.31
N GLU A 67 10.50 -6.73 18.28
CA GLU A 67 10.20 -5.64 19.21
C GLU A 67 8.71 -5.24 19.14
N ALA A 68 8.21 -4.96 17.94
CA ALA A 68 6.83 -4.53 17.69
C ALA A 68 5.80 -5.53 18.23
N GLY A 69 6.06 -6.83 18.14
CA GLY A 69 5.21 -7.87 18.72
C GLY A 69 5.12 -7.85 20.25
N GLY A 70 5.84 -6.96 20.92
CA GLY A 70 5.91 -6.84 22.38
C GLY A 70 5.31 -5.59 22.98
N CYS A 71 4.79 -4.68 22.17
CA CYS A 71 4.21 -3.43 22.61
C CYS A 71 3.06 -2.98 21.68
N ASP A 72 2.38 -1.92 22.05
CA ASP A 72 1.26 -1.35 21.29
C ASP A 72 1.65 -0.10 20.49
N ASP A 73 2.93 0.27 20.48
CA ASP A 73 3.42 1.39 19.68
C ASP A 73 3.27 1.12 18.17
N ILE A 74 3.04 2.17 17.40
CA ILE A 74 2.96 2.07 15.94
C ILE A 74 4.39 2.01 15.36
N TYR A 75 4.65 0.99 14.55
CA TYR A 75 5.92 0.81 13.84
C TYR A 75 5.74 1.08 12.34
N ILE A 76 6.57 1.96 11.81
CA ILE A 76 6.66 2.23 10.38
C ILE A 76 7.98 1.69 9.87
N THR A 77 7.92 0.74 8.95
CA THR A 77 9.09 0.23 8.24
C THR A 77 9.08 0.77 6.82
N VAL A 78 10.13 1.47 6.45
CA VAL A 78 10.31 2.02 5.12
C VAL A 78 11.23 1.11 4.32
N LEU A 79 10.70 0.48 3.29
CA LEU A 79 11.48 -0.21 2.27
C LEU A 79 11.87 0.83 1.23
N ASP A 80 13.11 1.29 1.28
CA ASP A 80 13.55 2.37 0.39
C ASP A 80 14.00 1.81 -0.95
N GLU A 81 13.51 2.42 -2.03
CA GLU A 81 13.72 1.99 -3.42
C GLU A 81 13.27 0.55 -3.70
N VAL A 82 12.02 0.21 -3.35
CA VAL A 82 11.50 -1.17 -3.45
C VAL A 82 11.62 -1.78 -4.84
N ASN A 83 11.69 -0.98 -5.88
CA ASN A 83 11.74 -1.44 -7.26
C ASN A 83 13.15 -1.42 -7.88
N ILE A 84 14.20 -1.21 -7.08
CA ILE A 84 15.58 -1.46 -7.52
C ILE A 84 15.86 -2.97 -7.67
N SER A 85 15.06 -3.79 -7.00
CA SER A 85 14.92 -5.23 -7.20
C SER A 85 13.46 -5.60 -7.34
N ARG A 86 13.16 -6.84 -7.70
CA ARG A 86 11.77 -7.30 -7.88
C ARG A 86 11.12 -7.59 -6.54
N ILE A 87 10.28 -6.66 -6.06
CA ILE A 87 9.55 -6.76 -4.79
C ILE A 87 8.70 -8.05 -4.70
N GLU A 88 8.21 -8.56 -5.83
CA GLU A 88 7.45 -9.80 -5.92
C GLU A 88 8.22 -11.03 -5.44
N TYR A 89 9.54 -10.96 -5.35
CA TYR A 89 10.38 -12.07 -4.92
C TYR A 89 10.73 -11.94 -3.45
N TYR A 90 11.48 -10.90 -3.07
CA TYR A 90 11.96 -10.78 -1.69
C TYR A 90 10.84 -10.46 -0.67
N PHE A 91 9.71 -9.88 -1.12
CA PHE A 91 8.56 -9.53 -0.27
C PHE A 91 7.33 -10.43 -0.49
N ALA A 92 7.45 -11.50 -1.28
CA ALA A 92 6.35 -12.39 -1.68
C ALA A 92 5.57 -12.97 -0.50
N GLU A 93 6.29 -13.46 0.51
CA GLU A 93 5.68 -14.06 1.69
C GLU A 93 4.90 -13.02 2.51
N PHE A 94 5.44 -11.82 2.68
CA PHE A 94 4.76 -10.72 3.35
C PHE A 94 3.48 -10.32 2.61
N LEU A 95 3.52 -10.25 1.27
CA LEU A 95 2.33 -9.98 0.46
C LEU A 95 1.24 -11.03 0.72
N SER A 96 1.60 -12.28 0.87
CA SER A 96 0.66 -13.37 1.15
C SER A 96 0.14 -13.33 2.60
N LEU A 97 1.02 -13.12 3.57
CA LEU A 97 0.63 -13.00 4.98
C LEU A 97 -0.30 -11.83 5.24
N LEU A 98 -0.03 -10.67 4.61
CA LEU A 98 -0.87 -9.48 4.77
C LEU A 98 -2.29 -9.65 4.23
N GLU A 99 -2.55 -10.64 3.36
CA GLU A 99 -3.88 -10.97 2.85
C GLU A 99 -4.69 -11.87 3.77
N ILE A 100 -4.05 -12.59 4.68
CA ILE A 100 -4.75 -13.47 5.61
C ILE A 100 -5.68 -12.62 6.49
N PRO A 101 -7.03 -12.87 6.49
CA PRO A 101 -7.97 -12.03 7.23
C PRO A 101 -7.72 -12.05 8.73
N ASP A 102 -7.44 -13.23 9.28
CA ASP A 102 -7.15 -13.41 10.71
C ASP A 102 -5.68 -13.05 11.00
N PRO A 103 -5.41 -11.93 11.71
CA PRO A 103 -4.05 -11.53 12.01
C PRO A 103 -3.25 -12.57 12.82
N LYS A 104 -3.94 -13.40 13.62
CA LYS A 104 -3.30 -14.45 14.43
C LYS A 104 -2.70 -15.57 13.61
N LYS A 105 -3.12 -15.70 12.34
CA LYS A 105 -2.61 -16.70 11.40
C LYS A 105 -1.49 -16.17 10.49
N ARG A 106 -1.09 -14.92 10.68
CA ARG A 106 -0.01 -14.29 9.91
C ARG A 106 1.33 -14.64 10.55
N GLU A 107 1.79 -15.85 10.34
CA GLU A 107 3.05 -16.37 10.88
C GLU A 107 4.10 -16.45 9.79
N LEU A 108 5.28 -15.90 10.06
CA LEU A 108 6.45 -15.93 9.21
C LEU A 108 7.35 -17.07 9.66
N ASP A 109 7.71 -17.98 8.77
CA ASP A 109 8.67 -19.04 9.03
C ASP A 109 10.09 -18.44 9.07
N VAL A 110 10.74 -18.40 10.23
CA VAL A 110 12.09 -17.82 10.40
C VAL A 110 13.14 -18.91 10.32
N VAL A 111 12.98 -20.00 11.10
CA VAL A 111 13.86 -21.17 11.12
C VAL A 111 13.04 -22.46 11.09
N SER A 112 13.63 -23.53 10.56
CA SER A 112 12.96 -24.82 10.42
C SER A 112 12.84 -25.56 11.75
N ASP A 113 13.85 -25.45 12.60
CA ASP A 113 13.95 -26.18 13.86
C ASP A 113 13.83 -25.23 15.04
N ALA A 114 13.10 -25.66 16.07
CA ALA A 114 13.01 -24.94 17.33
C ALA A 114 14.17 -25.35 18.27
N TRP A 115 14.74 -24.36 18.93
CA TRP A 115 15.83 -24.53 19.88
C TRP A 115 15.41 -23.99 21.26
N ASP A 116 15.86 -24.59 22.32
CA ASP A 116 15.58 -24.15 23.71
C ASP A 116 16.09 -22.73 23.99
N SER A 117 17.08 -22.28 23.22
CA SER A 117 17.64 -20.93 23.29
C SER A 117 16.91 -19.88 22.44
N ASP A 118 15.86 -20.26 21.70
CA ASP A 118 15.14 -19.35 20.86
C ASP A 118 14.50 -18.20 21.65
N PRO A 119 14.40 -17.01 21.06
CA PRO A 119 13.71 -15.89 21.68
C PRO A 119 12.23 -16.23 21.96
N LYS A 120 11.71 -15.79 23.10
CA LYS A 120 10.38 -16.17 23.62
C LYS A 120 9.20 -15.99 22.64
N ARG A 121 9.29 -15.04 21.69
CA ARG A 121 8.25 -14.81 20.67
C ARG A 121 8.45 -15.60 19.39
N LEU A 122 9.60 -16.23 19.22
CA LEU A 122 9.82 -17.19 18.15
C LEU A 122 9.27 -18.54 18.62
N ARG A 123 8.09 -18.92 18.12
CA ARG A 123 7.41 -20.14 18.54
C ARG A 123 7.53 -21.20 17.46
N LEU A 124 8.20 -22.31 17.78
CA LEU A 124 8.42 -23.38 16.81
C LEU A 124 9.01 -22.87 15.48
N GLY A 125 10.02 -21.99 15.59
CA GLY A 125 10.66 -21.39 14.42
C GLY A 125 9.86 -20.31 13.71
N LYS A 126 8.68 -19.93 14.20
CA LYS A 126 7.78 -18.96 13.58
C LYS A 126 7.68 -17.67 14.38
N LEU A 127 7.62 -16.55 13.68
CA LEU A 127 7.36 -15.24 14.26
C LEU A 127 6.02 -14.72 13.72
N GLN A 128 5.12 -14.33 14.63
CA GLN A 128 3.87 -13.69 14.22
C GLN A 128 4.14 -12.31 13.65
N LEU A 129 3.59 -12.00 12.49
CA LEU A 129 3.67 -10.67 11.88
C LEU A 129 2.96 -9.65 12.77
N PRO A 130 3.66 -8.61 13.28
CA PRO A 130 3.08 -7.65 14.20
C PRO A 130 1.91 -6.88 13.58
N GLN A 131 0.81 -6.74 14.33
CA GLN A 131 -0.36 -6.01 13.88
C GLN A 131 -0.17 -4.49 13.91
N ASN A 132 0.78 -4.00 14.68
CA ASN A 132 1.15 -2.60 14.86
C ASN A 132 2.26 -2.13 13.92
N MET A 133 2.62 -2.93 12.90
CA MET A 133 3.63 -2.57 11.91
C MET A 133 3.00 -2.29 10.55
N TRP A 134 3.42 -1.18 9.93
CA TRP A 134 3.09 -0.78 8.57
C TRP A 134 4.34 -0.71 7.73
N PHE A 135 4.22 -1.13 6.48
CA PHE A 135 5.29 -1.06 5.49
C PHE A 135 5.00 0.08 4.52
N ILE A 136 5.99 0.93 4.28
CA ILE A 136 5.95 1.97 3.26
C ILE A 136 7.08 1.70 2.29
N GLY A 137 6.76 1.37 1.05
CA GLY A 137 7.74 1.24 -0.02
C GLY A 137 7.88 2.56 -0.77
N THR A 138 9.11 3.03 -1.01
CA THR A 138 9.35 4.12 -1.95
C THR A 138 9.75 3.54 -3.31
N ALA A 139 9.22 4.07 -4.40
CA ALA A 139 9.53 3.62 -5.75
C ALA A 139 9.82 4.79 -6.68
N ASN A 140 10.86 4.68 -7.47
CA ASN A 140 11.18 5.63 -8.52
C ASN A 140 10.58 5.16 -9.85
N ASN A 141 10.13 6.12 -10.68
CA ASN A 141 9.63 5.85 -12.03
C ASN A 141 10.75 6.07 -13.06
N ASP A 142 11.94 5.49 -12.79
CA ASP A 142 13.12 5.65 -13.65
C ASP A 142 13.32 4.39 -14.50
N ASP A 143 13.87 4.53 -15.69
CA ASP A 143 14.12 3.42 -16.62
C ASP A 143 15.09 2.35 -16.07
N SER A 144 15.85 2.68 -15.03
CA SER A 144 16.80 1.78 -14.36
C SER A 144 16.15 0.86 -13.31
N THR A 145 14.85 1.02 -13.05
CA THR A 145 14.13 0.28 -12.00
C THR A 145 13.13 -0.73 -12.58
N PHE A 146 12.80 -1.76 -11.80
CA PHE A 146 11.82 -2.74 -12.24
C PHE A 146 10.39 -2.20 -12.12
N SER A 147 9.53 -2.59 -13.08
CA SER A 147 8.09 -2.34 -12.96
C SER A 147 7.52 -3.16 -11.81
N ILE A 148 6.68 -2.53 -10.98
CA ILE A 148 5.95 -3.21 -9.91
C ILE A 148 4.68 -3.82 -10.51
N SER A 149 4.43 -5.11 -10.26
CA SER A 149 3.28 -5.81 -10.83
C SER A 149 1.96 -5.43 -10.14
N ASP A 150 0.86 -5.69 -10.83
CA ASP A 150 -0.49 -5.49 -10.28
C ASP A 150 -0.75 -6.31 -9.02
N LYS A 151 -0.08 -7.48 -8.87
CA LYS A 151 -0.18 -8.28 -7.64
C LYS A 151 0.23 -7.51 -6.39
N VAL A 152 1.22 -6.64 -6.49
CA VAL A 152 1.67 -5.78 -5.38
C VAL A 152 0.71 -4.61 -5.20
N TYR A 153 0.36 -3.95 -6.29
CA TYR A 153 -0.53 -2.78 -6.24
C TYR A 153 -1.95 -3.10 -5.77
N ASP A 154 -2.48 -4.27 -6.09
CA ASP A 154 -3.79 -4.72 -5.56
C ASP A 154 -3.77 -4.86 -4.03
N ARG A 155 -2.59 -5.09 -3.43
CA ARG A 155 -2.38 -5.28 -1.98
C ARG A 155 -1.93 -4.01 -1.26
N ALA A 156 -1.35 -3.05 -1.98
CA ALA A 156 -0.83 -1.82 -1.43
C ALA A 156 -1.83 -0.66 -1.55
N ALA A 157 -1.79 0.28 -0.61
CA ALA A 157 -2.25 1.64 -0.87
C ALA A 157 -1.18 2.34 -1.74
N VAL A 158 -1.60 3.15 -2.72
CA VAL A 158 -0.65 3.84 -3.61
C VAL A 158 -0.77 5.34 -3.41
N LEU A 159 0.36 6.01 -3.30
CA LEU A 159 0.46 7.47 -3.25
C LEU A 159 1.43 7.92 -4.35
N ASP A 160 0.91 8.71 -5.31
CA ASP A 160 1.73 9.28 -6.37
C ASP A 160 2.24 10.66 -5.98
N LEU A 161 3.55 10.87 -6.05
CA LEU A 161 4.23 12.14 -5.85
C LEU A 161 4.90 12.58 -7.16
N ASP A 162 4.10 12.92 -8.16
CA ASP A 162 4.57 13.26 -9.50
C ASP A 162 4.97 14.74 -9.65
N LYS A 163 4.60 15.58 -8.67
CA LYS A 163 4.89 17.01 -8.68
C LYS A 163 5.90 17.36 -7.58
N LYS A 164 6.89 18.20 -7.91
CA LYS A 164 7.77 18.78 -6.88
C LYS A 164 6.94 19.65 -5.94
N CYS A 165 7.20 19.52 -4.65
CA CYS A 165 6.56 20.37 -3.66
C CYS A 165 6.97 21.83 -3.87
N VAL A 166 5.99 22.73 -3.80
CA VAL A 166 6.26 24.17 -3.70
C VAL A 166 6.78 24.43 -2.28
N PRO A 167 7.91 25.14 -2.11
CA PRO A 167 8.44 25.45 -0.78
C PRO A 167 7.37 26.13 0.08
N PHE A 168 7.17 25.64 1.27
CA PHE A 168 6.27 26.23 2.26
C PHE A 168 6.92 26.21 3.64
N THR A 169 6.49 27.13 4.49
CA THR A 169 6.93 27.13 5.89
C THR A 169 6.01 26.20 6.67
N ALA A 170 6.54 25.06 7.10
CA ALA A 170 5.78 24.12 7.91
C ALA A 170 5.57 24.70 9.32
N LYS A 171 4.32 24.58 9.81
CA LYS A 171 4.07 24.81 11.24
C LYS A 171 4.59 23.60 12.02
N ALA A 172 5.26 23.85 13.14
CA ALA A 172 5.66 22.77 14.03
C ALA A 172 4.43 22.02 14.52
N VAL A 173 4.37 20.72 14.26
CA VAL A 173 3.32 19.83 14.76
C VAL A 173 3.96 18.90 15.77
N SER A 174 3.39 18.84 16.98
CA SER A 174 3.79 17.85 17.96
C SER A 174 3.35 16.46 17.48
N GLY A 175 4.23 15.47 17.62
CA GLY A 175 3.87 14.08 17.35
C GLY A 175 2.71 13.62 18.26
N VAL A 176 1.98 12.63 17.79
CA VAL A 176 0.86 12.04 18.52
C VAL A 176 1.31 10.70 19.10
N ARG A 177 1.23 10.56 20.43
CA ARG A 177 1.35 9.25 21.06
C ARG A 177 0.00 8.55 20.98
N LEU A 178 -0.10 7.61 20.06
CA LEU A 178 -1.30 6.83 19.82
C LEU A 178 -0.91 5.34 19.76
N SER A 179 -1.59 4.51 20.54
CA SER A 179 -1.43 3.06 20.38
C SER A 179 -2.09 2.58 19.08
N TRP A 180 -1.58 1.49 18.51
CA TRP A 180 -2.22 0.91 17.33
C TRP A 180 -3.66 0.45 17.61
N LEU A 181 -3.95 0.03 18.85
CA LEU A 181 -5.29 -0.35 19.28
C LEU A 181 -6.26 0.85 19.25
N ASP A 182 -5.78 2.03 19.66
CA ASP A 182 -6.61 3.24 19.59
C ASP A 182 -6.81 3.70 18.15
N LEU A 183 -5.80 3.57 17.31
CA LEU A 183 -5.94 3.82 15.86
C LEU A 183 -6.97 2.88 15.23
N GLU A 184 -6.95 1.58 15.55
CA GLU A 184 -7.97 0.62 15.05
C GLU A 184 -9.37 0.92 15.57
N LYS A 185 -9.50 1.40 16.82
CA LYS A 185 -10.79 1.90 17.33
C LYS A 185 -11.30 3.08 16.49
N GLN A 186 -10.43 4.05 16.16
CA GLN A 186 -10.81 5.19 15.29
C GLN A 186 -11.26 4.73 13.91
N PHE A 187 -10.54 3.79 13.28
CA PHE A 187 -10.98 3.21 12.01
C PHE A 187 -12.31 2.48 12.12
N THR A 188 -12.55 1.78 13.24
CA THR A 188 -13.82 1.08 13.48
C THR A 188 -14.96 2.07 13.65
N LEU A 189 -14.77 3.13 14.43
CA LEU A 189 -15.75 4.20 14.61
C LEU A 189 -16.05 4.91 13.28
N ALA A 190 -15.04 5.17 12.47
CA ALA A 190 -15.23 5.75 11.14
C ALA A 190 -16.13 4.87 10.26
N ARG A 191 -15.89 3.55 10.23
CA ARG A 191 -16.73 2.59 9.48
C ARG A 191 -18.15 2.45 10.02
N GLN A 192 -18.36 2.64 11.34
CA GLN A 192 -19.68 2.61 11.95
C GLN A 192 -20.48 3.89 11.67
N ASN A 193 -19.83 5.04 11.68
CA ASN A 193 -20.46 6.34 11.55
C ASN A 193 -20.63 6.79 10.10
N HIS A 194 -19.83 6.27 9.19
CA HIS A 194 -19.86 6.61 7.79
C HIS A 194 -19.92 5.33 6.96
N SER A 195 -20.70 5.35 5.92
CA SER A 195 -20.77 4.25 4.95
C SER A 195 -20.88 4.81 3.55
N MET A 196 -20.42 4.05 2.59
CA MET A 196 -20.65 4.36 1.19
C MET A 196 -22.15 4.31 0.90
N THR A 197 -22.67 5.33 0.20
CA THR A 197 -24.09 5.41 -0.14
C THR A 197 -24.50 4.35 -1.15
N GLN A 198 -25.77 3.99 -1.20
CA GLN A 198 -26.26 2.99 -2.17
C GLN A 198 -26.14 3.54 -3.62
N ASP A 199 -26.38 4.82 -3.80
CA ASP A 199 -26.20 5.50 -5.10
C ASP A 199 -24.77 5.33 -5.65
N VAL A 200 -23.76 5.53 -4.81
CA VAL A 200 -22.35 5.35 -5.20
C VAL A 200 -22.02 3.89 -5.49
N ARG A 201 -22.58 2.94 -4.74
CA ARG A 201 -22.44 1.50 -5.03
C ARG A 201 -23.02 1.13 -6.40
N ASP A 202 -24.22 1.62 -6.72
CA ASP A 202 -24.88 1.34 -7.98
C ASP A 202 -24.12 1.95 -9.18
N LYS A 203 -23.58 3.15 -8.99
CA LYS A 203 -22.69 3.81 -9.97
C LYS A 203 -21.41 3.02 -10.20
N LEU A 204 -20.79 2.51 -9.11
CA LEU A 204 -19.61 1.66 -9.20
C LEU A 204 -19.90 0.36 -9.95
N GLU A 205 -21.04 -0.28 -9.71
CA GLU A 205 -21.41 -1.49 -10.44
C GLU A 205 -21.65 -1.22 -11.94
N THR A 206 -22.18 -0.05 -12.25
CA THR A 206 -22.38 0.36 -13.64
C THR A 206 -21.03 0.58 -14.33
N LEU A 207 -20.08 1.24 -13.65
CA LEU A 207 -18.73 1.43 -14.14
C LEU A 207 -17.98 0.09 -14.28
N ASP A 208 -18.10 -0.82 -13.30
CA ASP A 208 -17.49 -2.17 -13.34
C ASP A 208 -17.99 -2.96 -14.57
N ARG A 209 -19.30 -2.97 -14.82
CA ARG A 209 -19.88 -3.61 -16.01
C ARG A 209 -19.33 -3.04 -17.32
N HIS A 210 -19.16 -1.73 -17.40
CA HIS A 210 -18.57 -1.09 -18.58
C HIS A 210 -17.11 -1.49 -18.76
N LEU A 211 -16.29 -1.47 -17.69
CA LEU A 211 -14.88 -1.87 -17.74
C LEU A 211 -14.69 -3.33 -18.10
N ILE A 212 -15.56 -4.22 -17.60
CA ILE A 212 -15.54 -5.64 -17.97
C ILE A 212 -15.83 -5.80 -19.45
N LYS A 213 -16.88 -5.14 -19.94
CA LYS A 213 -17.34 -5.28 -21.35
C LYS A 213 -16.32 -4.73 -22.35
N THR A 214 -15.70 -3.58 -22.02
CA THR A 214 -14.86 -2.83 -22.95
C THR A 214 -13.38 -3.20 -22.84
N PHE A 215 -12.88 -3.34 -21.63
CA PHE A 215 -11.45 -3.53 -21.36
C PHE A 215 -11.09 -4.90 -20.77
N HIS A 216 -12.08 -5.73 -20.48
CA HIS A 216 -11.90 -7.00 -19.75
C HIS A 216 -11.25 -6.84 -18.37
N ILE A 217 -11.49 -5.70 -17.71
CA ILE A 217 -11.00 -5.36 -16.38
C ILE A 217 -12.18 -5.34 -15.41
N SER A 218 -12.01 -5.97 -14.23
CA SER A 218 -13.00 -5.95 -13.15
C SER A 218 -12.40 -5.41 -11.87
N PHE A 219 -13.23 -4.80 -11.02
CA PHE A 219 -12.85 -4.35 -9.68
C PHE A 219 -12.47 -5.49 -8.75
N GLY A 220 -13.09 -6.65 -8.90
CA GLY A 220 -12.93 -7.77 -7.98
C GLY A 220 -13.42 -7.48 -6.56
N ASN A 221 -13.71 -8.52 -5.81
CA ASN A 221 -14.24 -8.40 -4.44
C ASN A 221 -13.24 -7.74 -3.47
N ARG A 222 -11.93 -7.83 -3.74
CA ARG A 222 -10.89 -7.21 -2.92
C ARG A 222 -10.97 -5.69 -2.99
N ILE A 223 -11.05 -5.13 -4.18
CA ILE A 223 -11.12 -3.67 -4.38
C ILE A 223 -12.43 -3.12 -3.81
N LYS A 224 -13.56 -3.83 -4.01
CA LYS A 224 -14.85 -3.46 -3.41
C LYS A 224 -14.74 -3.37 -1.88
N ARG A 225 -14.17 -4.37 -1.22
CA ARG A 225 -13.90 -4.34 0.23
C ARG A 225 -12.99 -3.19 0.64
N GLN A 226 -11.92 -2.96 -0.12
CA GLN A 226 -11.01 -1.85 0.17
C GLN A 226 -11.71 -0.49 0.06
N ALA A 227 -12.62 -0.31 -0.88
CA ALA A 227 -13.43 0.89 -1.00
C ALA A 227 -14.37 1.05 0.23
N GLU A 228 -15.04 -0.02 0.63
CA GLU A 228 -15.91 -0.01 1.82
C GLU A 228 -15.17 0.27 3.14
N ASP A 229 -13.90 -0.07 3.23
CA ASP A 229 -13.06 0.28 4.38
C ASP A 229 -12.47 1.69 4.28
N TYR A 230 -12.09 2.13 3.07
CA TYR A 230 -11.35 3.37 2.85
C TYR A 230 -12.24 4.62 2.85
N VAL A 231 -13.38 4.55 2.14
CA VAL A 231 -14.30 5.69 1.99
C VAL A 231 -14.76 6.23 3.36
N PRO A 232 -15.23 5.41 4.32
CA PRO A 232 -15.61 5.89 5.64
C PRO A 232 -14.50 6.61 6.40
N VAL A 233 -13.28 6.09 6.30
CA VAL A 233 -12.12 6.70 6.97
C VAL A 233 -11.77 8.05 6.36
N MET A 234 -11.82 8.16 5.03
CA MET A 234 -11.59 9.43 4.34
C MET A 234 -12.64 10.48 4.69
N ILE A 235 -13.93 10.09 4.80
CA ILE A 235 -14.99 10.99 5.24
C ILE A 235 -14.74 11.45 6.69
N ALA A 236 -14.37 10.53 7.58
CA ALA A 236 -14.04 10.86 8.97
C ALA A 236 -12.81 11.80 9.07
N CYS A 237 -11.92 11.77 8.10
CA CYS A 237 -10.78 12.70 8.00
C CYS A 237 -11.12 14.04 7.31
N GLY A 238 -12.39 14.31 7.00
CA GLY A 238 -12.84 15.55 6.37
C GLY A 238 -12.81 15.52 4.84
N GLY A 239 -12.58 14.36 4.23
CA GLY A 239 -12.72 14.14 2.79
C GLY A 239 -14.18 13.93 2.36
N THR A 240 -14.40 13.77 1.06
CA THR A 240 -15.71 13.46 0.48
C THR A 240 -15.77 12.00 0.03
N GLU A 241 -16.97 11.46 -0.07
CA GLU A 241 -17.22 10.11 -0.58
C GLU A 241 -16.67 9.95 -2.01
N LEU A 242 -16.98 10.90 -2.88
CA LEU A 242 -16.53 10.88 -4.28
C LEU A 242 -15.02 11.10 -4.41
N GLY A 243 -14.43 11.95 -3.57
CA GLY A 243 -12.98 12.14 -3.55
C GLY A 243 -12.21 10.88 -3.12
N ALA A 244 -12.74 10.15 -2.12
CA ALA A 244 -12.17 8.86 -1.71
C ALA A 244 -12.32 7.79 -2.79
N LEU A 245 -13.45 7.80 -3.48
CA LEU A 245 -13.72 6.90 -4.59
C LEU A 245 -12.79 7.18 -5.79
N ASP A 246 -12.62 8.45 -6.13
CA ASP A 246 -11.73 8.90 -7.19
C ASP A 246 -10.29 8.43 -6.97
N ASP A 247 -9.82 8.54 -5.73
CA ASP A 247 -8.49 8.05 -5.33
C ASP A 247 -8.32 6.53 -5.59
N ILE A 248 -9.32 5.73 -5.22
CA ILE A 248 -9.31 4.27 -5.47
C ILE A 248 -9.39 3.97 -6.97
N LEU A 249 -10.28 4.63 -7.70
CA LEU A 249 -10.45 4.42 -9.13
C LEU A 249 -9.17 4.72 -9.88
N ALA A 250 -8.62 5.90 -9.69
CA ALA A 250 -7.41 6.34 -10.40
C ALA A 250 -6.22 5.41 -10.12
N ARG A 251 -5.99 5.09 -8.85
CA ARG A 251 -4.75 4.42 -8.43
C ARG A 251 -4.78 2.89 -8.47
N LYS A 252 -5.96 2.29 -8.43
CA LYS A 252 -6.07 0.82 -8.39
C LYS A 252 -6.74 0.21 -9.61
N ILE A 253 -7.71 0.90 -10.18
CA ILE A 253 -8.55 0.34 -11.23
C ILE A 253 -8.09 0.81 -12.60
N LEU A 254 -8.10 2.11 -12.82
CA LEU A 254 -7.75 2.69 -14.13
C LEU A 254 -6.29 2.41 -14.51
N ARG A 255 -5.44 2.23 -13.52
CA ARG A 255 -4.06 1.82 -13.72
C ARG A 255 -3.91 0.52 -14.51
N LYS A 256 -4.85 -0.43 -14.37
CA LYS A 256 -4.83 -1.68 -15.14
C LYS A 256 -5.00 -1.46 -16.65
N LEU A 257 -5.46 -0.28 -17.05
CA LEU A 257 -5.54 0.12 -18.46
C LEU A 257 -4.16 0.31 -19.09
N GLU A 258 -3.10 0.58 -18.32
CA GLU A 258 -1.72 0.72 -18.83
C GLU A 258 -1.25 -0.52 -19.61
N GLN A 259 -1.84 -1.67 -19.37
CA GLN A 259 -1.50 -2.93 -20.05
C GLN A 259 -2.30 -3.17 -21.34
N GLN A 260 -3.24 -2.29 -21.65
CA GLN A 260 -4.07 -2.41 -22.86
C GLN A 260 -3.38 -1.85 -24.11
N SER A 261 -3.81 -2.31 -25.28
CA SER A 261 -3.22 -1.82 -26.52
C SER A 261 -3.53 -0.34 -26.76
N PRO A 262 -2.60 0.45 -27.32
CA PRO A 262 -2.83 1.86 -27.63
C PRO A 262 -4.05 2.10 -28.52
N VAL A 263 -4.33 1.19 -29.45
CA VAL A 263 -5.49 1.29 -30.34
C VAL A 263 -6.79 1.22 -29.57
N LEU A 264 -6.91 0.27 -28.61
CA LEU A 264 -8.09 0.14 -27.76
C LEU A 264 -8.25 1.36 -26.85
N LEU A 265 -7.15 1.85 -26.27
CA LEU A 265 -7.18 3.02 -25.39
C LEU A 265 -7.69 4.25 -26.12
N ARG A 266 -7.17 4.53 -27.33
CA ARG A 266 -7.64 5.67 -28.15
C ARG A 266 -9.11 5.57 -28.53
N ALA A 267 -9.59 4.36 -28.82
CA ALA A 267 -10.99 4.15 -29.20
C ALA A 267 -11.96 4.29 -28.01
N GLU A 268 -11.61 3.79 -26.84
CA GLU A 268 -12.56 3.55 -25.76
C GLU A 268 -12.45 4.51 -24.58
N ILE A 269 -11.28 5.14 -24.33
CA ILE A 269 -11.13 6.12 -23.23
C ILE A 269 -12.11 7.31 -23.34
N PRO A 270 -12.39 7.90 -24.53
CA PRO A 270 -13.36 8.97 -24.60
C PRO A 270 -14.75 8.56 -24.12
N GLY A 271 -15.20 7.34 -24.44
CA GLY A 271 -16.45 6.79 -23.95
C GLY A 271 -16.47 6.56 -22.44
N LEU A 272 -15.34 6.09 -21.88
CA LEU A 272 -15.18 5.93 -20.44
C LEU A 272 -15.20 7.25 -19.68
N LEU A 273 -14.54 8.30 -20.20
CA LEU A 273 -14.58 9.66 -19.65
C LEU A 273 -16.01 10.21 -19.62
N ALA A 274 -16.76 10.07 -20.71
CA ALA A 274 -18.16 10.50 -20.79
C ALA A 274 -19.05 9.73 -19.80
N LEU A 275 -18.81 8.43 -19.60
CA LEU A 275 -19.52 7.62 -18.61
C LEU A 275 -19.23 8.10 -17.19
N ILE A 276 -17.96 8.31 -16.83
CA ILE A 276 -17.56 8.83 -15.51
C ILE A 276 -18.23 10.19 -15.24
N GLU A 277 -18.22 11.08 -16.21
CA GLU A 277 -18.87 12.38 -16.09
C GLU A 277 -20.39 12.25 -15.89
N THR A 278 -21.04 11.35 -16.62
CA THR A 278 -22.49 11.08 -16.49
C THR A 278 -22.84 10.51 -15.13
N LEU A 279 -22.02 9.59 -14.58
CA LEU A 279 -22.30 8.92 -13.32
C LEU A 279 -22.01 9.82 -12.11
N PHE A 280 -20.94 10.58 -12.12
CA PHE A 280 -20.43 11.28 -10.95
C PHE A 280 -20.47 12.80 -11.04
N GLY A 281 -20.61 13.36 -12.25
CA GLY A 281 -20.61 14.79 -12.51
C GLY A 281 -19.29 15.31 -13.10
N SER A 282 -19.39 16.44 -13.81
CA SER A 282 -18.25 17.02 -14.55
C SER A 282 -17.16 17.63 -13.67
N GLN A 283 -17.48 17.96 -12.41
CA GLN A 283 -16.55 18.59 -11.47
C GLN A 283 -15.95 17.59 -10.47
N GLU A 284 -16.40 16.35 -10.54
CA GLU A 284 -15.96 15.26 -9.67
C GLU A 284 -14.95 14.34 -10.39
N MET A 285 -14.36 13.40 -9.69
CA MET A 285 -13.47 12.37 -10.25
C MET A 285 -12.27 12.96 -11.02
N LEU A 286 -11.67 14.01 -10.47
CA LEU A 286 -10.60 14.78 -11.13
C LEU A 286 -9.34 13.94 -11.33
N LEU A 287 -8.97 13.12 -10.36
CA LEU A 287 -7.79 12.24 -10.45
C LEU A 287 -7.97 11.20 -11.54
N SER A 288 -9.14 10.57 -11.60
CA SER A 288 -9.48 9.58 -12.62
C SER A 288 -9.45 10.18 -14.02
N ARG A 289 -9.99 11.39 -14.18
CA ARG A 289 -9.98 12.12 -15.45
C ARG A 289 -8.56 12.50 -15.86
N GLU A 290 -7.78 13.12 -14.95
CA GLU A 290 -6.37 13.47 -15.23
C GLU A 290 -5.55 12.23 -15.62
N TYR A 291 -5.82 11.09 -14.96
CA TYR A 291 -5.18 9.82 -15.27
C TYR A 291 -5.52 9.31 -16.68
N LEU A 292 -6.80 9.28 -17.03
CA LEU A 292 -7.26 8.83 -18.34
C LEU A 292 -6.78 9.75 -19.48
N ASP A 293 -6.78 11.06 -19.26
CA ASP A 293 -6.25 12.04 -20.23
C ASP A 293 -4.75 11.84 -20.45
N ARG A 294 -3.98 11.55 -19.39
CA ARG A 294 -2.56 11.24 -19.50
C ARG A 294 -2.36 9.94 -20.29
N LEU A 295 -3.12 8.90 -19.99
CA LEU A 295 -3.05 7.62 -20.66
C LEU A 295 -3.39 7.74 -22.15
N LEU A 296 -4.41 8.52 -22.49
CA LEU A 296 -4.82 8.79 -23.87
C LEU A 296 -3.72 9.53 -24.67
N ARG A 297 -2.98 10.45 -24.03
CA ARG A 297 -1.86 11.16 -24.68
C ARG A 297 -0.64 10.26 -24.92
N SER A 298 -0.44 9.26 -24.07
CA SER A 298 0.68 8.32 -24.18
C SER A 298 0.37 7.13 -25.09
N ALA A 299 -0.88 6.88 -25.40
CA ALA A 299 -1.36 5.81 -26.30
C ALA A 299 -1.26 6.25 -27.78
#